data_075da1cecb134ffa79fa2de61e5f3ee9
#
_entry.id   075da1cecb134ffa79fa2de61e5f3ee9
#
_cell.length_a   1.000
_cell.length_b   1.000
_cell.length_c   1.000
_cell.angle_alpha   90.00
_cell.angle_beta   90.00
_cell.angle_gamma   90.00
#
_symmetry.space_group_name_H-M   'P 1'
#
loop_
_entity.id
_entity.type
_entity.pdbx_description
1 polymer ?
#
loop_
_entity_poly.entity_id
_entity_poly.type
_entity_poly.pdbx_seq_one_letter_code
_entity_poly.pdbx_strand_id
1 'polypeptide(L)'
;MTTAGSGCGVTRIGQIAMTVGDLPRAVAFYRDVLGLTFLFEAPPAMAFFDCGGVRLMLSLPEQAGPAAGQQFGSILYYTVDDIQEAARALDARGARLEQPPHVVARLPHADLWMGFLRDPDGHMLAIMSEVARQAN
;
A
#
# COMPACT_ATOMS: atom_id res chain seq x y z
N MET A 1 25.37 -11.06 1.75
CA MET A 1 25.31 -9.90 2.57
C MET A 1 25.74 -8.64 1.82
N THR A 2 24.91 -7.65 1.83
CA THR A 2 25.27 -6.39 1.22
C THR A 2 26.13 -5.58 2.13
N THR A 3 27.13 -4.94 1.58
CA THR A 3 27.90 -4.01 2.35
C THR A 3 27.18 -2.67 2.34
N ALA A 4 27.39 -1.90 3.39
CA ALA A 4 26.89 -0.54 3.40
C ALA A 4 27.58 0.29 2.34
N GLY A 5 28.77 -0.12 1.94
CA GLY A 5 29.51 0.57 0.91
C GLY A 5 29.71 2.02 1.23
N SER A 6 29.65 2.83 0.20
CA SER A 6 29.91 4.27 0.30
C SER A 6 28.64 5.09 0.44
N GLY A 7 27.51 4.46 0.71
CA GLY A 7 26.28 5.20 0.89
C GLY A 7 26.26 6.03 2.15
N CYS A 8 25.20 6.81 2.31
CA CYS A 8 25.06 7.70 3.47
C CYS A 8 24.38 7.01 4.65
N GLY A 9 24.25 5.69 4.63
CA GLY A 9 23.70 4.94 5.74
C GLY A 9 22.19 4.74 5.69
N VAL A 10 21.59 4.83 4.51
CA VAL A 10 20.15 4.54 4.37
C VAL A 10 19.91 3.09 4.70
N THR A 11 18.99 2.83 5.62
CA THR A 11 18.71 1.48 6.10
C THR A 11 17.33 0.98 5.70
N ARG A 12 16.36 1.87 5.52
CA ARG A 12 14.99 1.46 5.19
C ARG A 12 14.17 2.67 4.80
N ILE A 13 12.99 2.40 4.27
CA ILE A 13 12.00 3.45 4.03
C ILE A 13 11.32 3.72 5.37
N GLY A 14 11.33 4.98 5.80
CA GLY A 14 10.70 5.37 7.05
C GLY A 14 9.27 5.84 6.89
N GLN A 15 8.99 6.52 5.79
CA GLN A 15 7.68 7.11 5.58
C GLN A 15 7.39 7.26 4.09
N ILE A 16 6.12 7.09 3.74
CA ILE A 16 5.62 7.35 2.39
C ILE A 16 4.50 8.36 2.52
N ALA A 17 4.54 9.41 1.71
CA ALA A 17 3.52 10.45 1.72
C ALA A 17 2.67 10.36 0.46
N MET A 18 1.36 10.47 0.62
CA MET A 18 0.42 10.47 -0.49
C MET A 18 -0.54 11.64 -0.35
N THR A 19 -0.85 12.26 -1.48
CA THR A 19 -1.82 13.36 -1.52
C THR A 19 -3.20 12.81 -1.79
N VAL A 20 -4.17 13.25 -1.00
CA VAL A 20 -5.57 12.83 -1.15
C VAL A 20 -6.47 14.06 -1.24
N GLY A 21 -7.63 13.90 -1.86
CA GLY A 21 -8.55 15.02 -2.05
C GLY A 21 -9.53 15.21 -0.91
N ASP A 22 -9.79 14.14 -0.14
CA ASP A 22 -10.77 14.15 0.94
C ASP A 22 -10.19 13.31 2.05
N LEU A 23 -9.69 13.97 3.10
CA LEU A 23 -8.98 13.25 4.15
C LEU A 23 -9.86 12.26 4.91
N PRO A 24 -11.07 12.62 5.37
CA PRO A 24 -11.91 11.63 6.06
C PRO A 24 -12.22 10.41 5.20
N ARG A 25 -12.48 10.60 3.91
CA ARG A 25 -12.76 9.49 3.01
C ARG A 25 -11.53 8.59 2.84
N ALA A 26 -10.36 9.20 2.69
CA ALA A 26 -9.13 8.45 2.56
C ALA A 26 -8.81 7.69 3.85
N VAL A 27 -8.99 8.32 5.00
CA VAL A 27 -8.77 7.66 6.29
C VAL A 27 -9.68 6.45 6.43
N ALA A 28 -10.96 6.61 6.07
CA ALA A 28 -11.90 5.48 6.14
C ALA A 28 -11.44 4.32 5.25
N PHE A 29 -10.95 4.61 4.06
CA PHE A 29 -10.48 3.56 3.17
C PHE A 29 -9.27 2.83 3.76
N TYR A 30 -8.24 3.56 4.15
CA TYR A 30 -7.00 2.91 4.60
C TYR A 30 -7.16 2.23 5.96
N ARG A 31 -8.00 2.78 6.83
CA ARG A 31 -8.25 2.19 8.14
C ARG A 31 -9.26 1.06 8.08
N ASP A 32 -10.42 1.28 7.44
CA ASP A 32 -11.56 0.36 7.55
C ASP A 32 -11.64 -0.64 6.41
N VAL A 33 -11.21 -0.27 5.21
CA VAL A 33 -11.26 -1.15 4.05
C VAL A 33 -9.95 -1.91 3.92
N LEU A 34 -8.82 -1.20 3.85
CA LEU A 34 -7.52 -1.85 3.70
C LEU A 34 -7.01 -2.43 5.02
N GLY A 35 -7.39 -1.85 6.14
CA GLY A 35 -7.06 -2.40 7.45
C GLY A 35 -5.72 -2.01 8.02
N LEU A 36 -5.16 -0.88 7.57
CA LEU A 36 -3.92 -0.39 8.16
C LEU A 36 -4.16 0.14 9.56
N THR A 37 -3.14 0.09 10.39
CA THR A 37 -3.22 0.61 11.76
C THR A 37 -3.19 2.13 11.73
N PHE A 38 -4.30 2.75 12.10
CA PHE A 38 -4.37 4.19 12.19
C PHE A 38 -3.62 4.68 13.42
N LEU A 39 -2.76 5.68 13.26
CA LEU A 39 -1.97 6.21 14.35
C LEU A 39 -2.58 7.48 14.93
N PHE A 40 -2.70 8.51 14.12
CA PHE A 40 -3.25 9.79 14.57
C PHE A 40 -3.43 10.73 13.39
N GLU A 41 -4.20 11.79 13.63
CA GLU A 41 -4.26 12.92 12.72
C GLU A 41 -3.45 14.06 13.29
N ALA A 42 -2.86 14.84 12.41
CA ALA A 42 -2.11 16.03 12.81
C ALA A 42 -2.63 17.24 12.05
N PRO A 43 -2.73 18.39 12.73
CA PRO A 43 -3.14 19.60 12.01
C PRO A 43 -2.05 20.00 11.00
N PRO A 44 -2.44 20.71 9.92
CA PRO A 44 -3.82 21.11 9.68
C PRO A 44 -4.66 20.04 8.96
N ALA A 45 -4.06 19.12 8.22
CA ALA A 45 -4.84 18.12 7.47
C ALA A 45 -3.94 16.96 7.06
N MET A 46 -3.48 16.19 8.02
CA MET A 46 -2.64 15.02 7.81
C MET A 46 -3.13 13.86 8.64
N ALA A 47 -3.01 12.65 8.11
CA ALA A 47 -3.33 11.43 8.83
C ALA A 47 -2.19 10.44 8.67
N PHE A 48 -1.93 9.67 9.72
CA PHE A 48 -0.78 8.78 9.76
C PHE A 48 -1.21 7.36 10.09
N PHE A 49 -0.60 6.42 9.39
CA PHE A 49 -0.83 4.99 9.58
C PHE A 49 0.50 4.28 9.72
N ASP A 50 0.49 3.16 10.43
CA ASP A 50 1.64 2.26 10.46
C ASP A 50 1.39 1.09 9.53
N CYS A 51 2.38 0.78 8.72
CA CYS A 51 2.32 -0.37 7.85
C CYS A 51 3.66 -1.10 7.95
N GLY A 52 3.72 -2.06 8.87
CA GLY A 52 4.92 -2.87 9.05
C GLY A 52 6.16 -2.07 9.42
N GLY A 53 6.01 -0.99 10.14
CA GLY A 53 7.12 -0.14 10.52
C GLY A 53 7.39 1.01 9.56
N VAL A 54 6.73 1.03 8.42
CA VAL A 54 6.78 2.15 7.49
C VAL A 54 5.54 3.00 7.73
N ARG A 55 5.74 4.29 7.96
CA ARG A 55 4.61 5.18 8.21
C ARG A 55 4.03 5.68 6.90
N LEU A 56 2.72 5.55 6.76
CA LEU A 56 2.01 6.12 5.61
C LEU A 56 1.35 7.41 6.06
N MET A 57 1.65 8.51 5.37
CA MET A 57 1.06 9.81 5.66
C MET A 57 0.15 10.22 4.53
N LEU A 58 -1.08 10.59 4.87
CA LEU A 58 -2.02 11.15 3.91
C LEU A 58 -2.18 12.64 4.21
N SER A 59 -2.19 13.47 3.17
CA SER A 59 -2.36 14.90 3.35
C SER A 59 -3.11 15.51 2.17
N LEU A 60 -3.77 16.63 2.44
CA LEU A 60 -4.41 17.39 1.37
C LEU A 60 -3.35 18.11 0.55
N PRO A 61 -3.66 18.48 -0.72
CA PRO A 61 -2.66 19.10 -1.59
C PRO A 61 -1.97 20.32 -1.01
N GLU A 62 -2.69 21.13 -0.25
CA GLU A 62 -2.13 22.35 0.35
C GLU A 62 -1.00 22.05 1.32
N GLN A 63 -0.96 20.84 1.84
CA GLN A 63 0.01 20.43 2.86
C GLN A 63 1.14 19.57 2.30
N ALA A 64 1.07 19.22 1.03
CA ALA A 64 1.97 18.22 0.46
C ALA A 64 3.26 18.81 -0.11
N GLY A 65 3.35 20.13 -0.23
CA GLY A 65 4.54 20.76 -0.76
C GLY A 65 4.55 20.86 -2.27
N PRO A 66 5.73 21.09 -2.87
CA PRO A 66 5.80 21.42 -4.30
C PRO A 66 5.27 20.35 -5.24
N ALA A 67 5.24 19.09 -4.82
CA ALA A 67 4.77 18.00 -5.66
C ALA A 67 3.28 17.71 -5.45
N ALA A 68 2.57 18.57 -4.74
CA ALA A 68 1.18 18.35 -4.38
C ALA A 68 0.31 18.11 -5.62
N GLY A 69 -0.55 17.11 -5.55
CA GLY A 69 -1.47 16.80 -6.62
C GLY A 69 -0.89 16.02 -7.78
N GLN A 70 0.40 15.75 -7.77
CA GLN A 70 1.02 15.00 -8.85
C GLN A 70 1.08 13.53 -8.51
N GLN A 71 0.67 12.71 -9.49
CA GLN A 71 0.72 11.27 -9.39
C GLN A 71 1.92 10.79 -10.18
N PHE A 72 2.91 10.28 -9.52
CA PHE A 72 4.05 9.67 -10.21
C PHE A 72 3.93 8.17 -10.06
N GLY A 73 4.41 7.44 -10.99
CA GLY A 73 4.18 6.04 -11.18
C GLY A 73 4.46 5.06 -10.05
N SER A 74 4.66 5.51 -8.83
CA SER A 74 4.87 4.60 -7.71
C SER A 74 3.58 3.90 -7.32
N ILE A 75 3.65 2.59 -7.20
CA ILE A 75 2.52 1.78 -6.75
C ILE A 75 2.97 1.10 -5.47
N LEU A 76 2.14 1.18 -4.43
CA LEU A 76 2.44 0.50 -3.18
C LEU A 76 1.88 -0.90 -3.24
N TYR A 77 2.72 -1.88 -2.94
CA TYR A 77 2.36 -3.28 -2.92
C TYR A 77 2.29 -3.73 -1.47
N TYR A 78 1.10 -4.15 -1.05
CA TYR A 78 0.88 -4.57 0.34
C TYR A 78 0.91 -6.09 0.40
N THR A 79 1.79 -6.62 1.23
CA THR A 79 1.89 -8.07 1.42
C THR A 79 0.74 -8.55 2.28
N VAL A 80 0.08 -9.61 1.85
CA VAL A 80 -0.99 -10.27 2.60
C VAL A 80 -0.63 -11.74 2.76
N ASP A 81 -1.17 -12.37 3.82
CA ASP A 81 -0.89 -13.77 4.08
C ASP A 81 -1.59 -14.69 3.10
N ASP A 82 -2.87 -14.39 2.82
CA ASP A 82 -3.70 -15.20 1.93
C ASP A 82 -4.38 -14.27 0.96
N ILE A 83 -3.89 -14.27 -0.29
CA ILE A 83 -4.36 -13.27 -1.26
C ILE A 83 -5.81 -13.52 -1.68
N GLN A 84 -6.27 -14.77 -1.72
CA GLN A 84 -7.65 -15.05 -2.08
C GLN A 84 -8.59 -14.54 -0.99
N GLU A 85 -8.22 -14.74 0.28
CA GLU A 85 -9.02 -14.25 1.40
C GLU A 85 -9.00 -12.72 1.45
N ALA A 86 -7.84 -12.11 1.20
CA ALA A 86 -7.73 -10.66 1.17
C ALA A 86 -8.62 -10.06 0.08
N ALA A 87 -8.65 -10.68 -1.10
CA ALA A 87 -9.51 -10.21 -2.18
C ALA A 87 -10.98 -10.28 -1.81
N ARG A 88 -11.39 -11.38 -1.17
CA ARG A 88 -12.78 -11.52 -0.72
C ARG A 88 -13.13 -10.47 0.32
N ALA A 89 -12.23 -10.23 1.26
CA ALA A 89 -12.46 -9.23 2.30
C ALA A 89 -12.59 -7.83 1.72
N LEU A 90 -11.74 -7.48 0.76
CA LEU A 90 -11.80 -6.18 0.12
C LEU A 90 -13.11 -6.01 -0.64
N ASP A 91 -13.52 -7.03 -1.39
CA ASP A 91 -14.77 -6.98 -2.11
C ASP A 91 -15.95 -6.81 -1.16
N ALA A 92 -15.95 -7.53 -0.06
CA ALA A 92 -17.02 -7.43 0.95
C ALA A 92 -17.08 -6.04 1.57
N ARG A 93 -15.97 -5.32 1.59
CA ARG A 93 -15.89 -3.96 2.14
C ARG A 93 -16.08 -2.89 1.07
N GLY A 94 -16.47 -3.29 -0.13
CA GLY A 94 -16.78 -2.36 -1.20
C GLY A 94 -15.61 -1.94 -2.07
N ALA A 95 -14.44 -2.55 -1.89
CA ALA A 95 -13.27 -2.24 -2.71
C ALA A 95 -13.06 -3.33 -3.73
N ARG A 96 -13.54 -3.09 -4.95
CA ARG A 96 -13.45 -4.09 -6.01
C ARG A 96 -12.08 -4.06 -6.66
N LEU A 97 -11.49 -5.24 -6.84
CA LEU A 97 -10.22 -5.35 -7.55
C LEU A 97 -10.45 -5.19 -9.04
N GLU A 98 -9.67 -4.29 -9.66
CA GLU A 98 -9.68 -4.13 -11.11
C GLU A 98 -9.05 -5.34 -11.78
N GLN A 99 -8.00 -5.87 -11.14
CA GLN A 99 -7.39 -7.12 -11.57
C GLN A 99 -7.41 -8.08 -10.39
N PRO A 100 -8.18 -9.16 -10.48
CA PRO A 100 -8.24 -10.14 -9.39
C PRO A 100 -6.91 -10.88 -9.24
N PRO A 101 -6.71 -11.58 -8.14
CA PRO A 101 -5.46 -12.28 -7.89
C PRO A 101 -5.08 -13.20 -9.04
N HIS A 102 -3.84 -13.08 -9.48
CA HIS A 102 -3.29 -13.92 -10.55
C HIS A 102 -1.78 -14.04 -10.37
N VAL A 103 -1.22 -15.08 -10.97
CA VAL A 103 0.22 -15.28 -10.89
C VAL A 103 0.91 -14.33 -11.86
N VAL A 104 1.83 -13.54 -11.35
CA VAL A 104 2.59 -12.60 -12.17
C VAL A 104 4.02 -13.09 -12.41
N ALA A 105 4.54 -13.97 -11.55
CA ALA A 105 5.88 -14.51 -11.72
C ALA A 105 6.00 -15.84 -11.02
N ARG A 106 6.80 -16.73 -11.60
CA ARG A 106 7.14 -17.99 -10.95
C ARG A 106 8.54 -17.88 -10.40
N LEU A 107 8.62 -17.86 -9.08
CA LEU A 107 9.90 -17.80 -8.40
C LEU A 107 10.41 -19.21 -8.16
N PRO A 108 11.70 -19.39 -7.79
CA PRO A 108 12.23 -20.72 -7.60
C PRO A 108 11.46 -21.59 -6.60
N HIS A 109 10.89 -21.00 -5.57
CA HIS A 109 10.23 -21.74 -4.48
C HIS A 109 8.76 -21.42 -4.33
N ALA A 110 8.23 -20.45 -5.09
CA ALA A 110 6.86 -20.01 -4.90
C ALA A 110 6.36 -19.27 -6.13
N ASP A 111 5.06 -19.15 -6.25
CA ASP A 111 4.45 -18.29 -7.25
C ASP A 111 4.12 -16.96 -6.62
N LEU A 112 4.42 -15.88 -7.32
CA LEU A 112 4.11 -14.53 -6.87
C LEU A 112 2.75 -14.14 -7.43
N TRP A 113 1.81 -13.92 -6.53
CA TRP A 113 0.45 -13.53 -6.87
C TRP A 113 0.24 -12.07 -6.57
N MET A 114 -0.55 -11.41 -7.40
CA MET A 114 -0.90 -10.00 -7.20
C MET A 114 -2.34 -9.77 -7.60
N GLY A 115 -2.94 -8.75 -6.98
CA GLY A 115 -4.21 -8.20 -7.37
C GLY A 115 -4.13 -6.69 -7.26
N PHE A 116 -4.88 -5.97 -8.09
CA PHE A 116 -4.76 -4.51 -8.19
C PHE A 116 -6.11 -3.85 -7.96
N LEU A 117 -6.08 -2.73 -7.26
CA LEU A 117 -7.29 -1.94 -6.99
C LEU A 117 -6.91 -0.47 -6.88
N ARG A 118 -7.93 0.37 -6.75
CA ARG A 118 -7.72 1.82 -6.59
C ARG A 118 -8.32 2.29 -5.28
N ASP A 119 -7.65 3.28 -4.70
CA ASP A 119 -8.22 3.95 -3.54
C ASP A 119 -9.23 5.01 -4.00
N PRO A 120 -9.93 5.71 -3.07
CA PRO A 120 -10.95 6.69 -3.44
C PRO A 120 -10.43 7.86 -4.28
N ASP A 121 -9.13 8.13 -4.23
CA ASP A 121 -8.52 9.20 -5.02
C ASP A 121 -8.00 8.70 -6.37
N GLY A 122 -8.16 7.42 -6.66
CA GLY A 122 -7.69 6.84 -7.91
C GLY A 122 -6.26 6.37 -7.89
N HIS A 123 -5.61 6.37 -6.73
CA HIS A 123 -4.27 5.80 -6.62
C HIS A 123 -4.33 4.29 -6.82
N MET A 124 -3.48 3.78 -7.70
CA MET A 124 -3.36 2.33 -7.88
C MET A 124 -2.58 1.75 -6.72
N LEU A 125 -3.07 0.66 -6.18
CA LEU A 125 -2.33 -0.12 -5.18
C LEU A 125 -2.53 -1.59 -5.46
N ALA A 126 -1.68 -2.41 -4.85
CA ALA A 126 -1.71 -3.84 -5.08
C ALA A 126 -1.65 -4.60 -3.77
N ILE A 127 -2.24 -5.78 -3.77
CA ILE A 127 -1.98 -6.79 -2.74
C ILE A 127 -1.11 -7.86 -3.37
N MET A 128 -0.23 -8.47 -2.60
CA MET A 128 0.68 -9.47 -3.11
C MET A 128 0.93 -10.56 -2.08
N SER A 129 1.24 -11.74 -2.57
CA SER A 129 1.55 -12.87 -1.73
C SER A 129 2.43 -13.85 -2.50
N GLU A 130 3.39 -14.45 -1.82
CA GLU A 130 4.17 -15.55 -2.39
C GLU A 130 3.58 -16.85 -1.89
N VAL A 131 3.08 -17.66 -2.81
CA VAL A 131 2.38 -18.89 -2.47
C VAL A 131 3.25 -20.08 -2.88
N ALA A 132 3.64 -20.89 -1.90
CA ALA A 132 4.48 -22.04 -2.17
C ALA A 132 3.75 -23.01 -3.10
N ARG A 133 4.45 -23.49 -4.12
CA ARG A 133 3.88 -24.51 -4.99
C ARG A 133 3.88 -25.84 -4.26
N GLN A 134 2.83 -26.61 -4.50
CA GLN A 134 2.75 -27.91 -3.89
C GLN A 134 3.77 -28.85 -4.53
N ALA A 135 4.45 -29.62 -3.70
CA ALA A 135 5.37 -30.65 -4.19
C ALA A 135 4.56 -31.80 -4.78
N ASN A 136 5.08 -32.36 -5.87
CA ASN A 136 4.45 -33.53 -6.49
C ASN A 136 5.42 -34.67 -6.53
#